data_9189a3380ec8dfe23d2bccf2c874c593
#
_entry.id   9189a3380ec8dfe23d2bccf2c874c593
#
_cell.length_a   1.000
_cell.length_b   1.000
_cell.length_c   1.000
_cell.angle_alpha   90.00
_cell.angle_beta   90.00
_cell.angle_gamma   90.00
#
_symmetry.space_group_name_H-M   'P 1'
#
loop_
_entity.id
_entity.type
_entity.pdbx_description
1 polymer ?
#
loop_
_entity_poly.entity_id
_entity_poly.type
_entity_poly.pdbx_seq_one_letter_code
_entity_poly.pdbx_strand_id
1 'polypeptide(L)'
;MSLFAKIETPRAVIPNFFCIFAGQKSSKMAKKKILFINQEIAPYVPDNTMSLMGRDLSQAIQENGHEIRTFMPKWGNINERRGQLHEVIRLSGMNLIIDDTDHPLIIKVASIPTAKVQVYFIDNDDYFNKRQMGKDESGVDYSDNGERAIFYARGVLETVKKLRWVPKVIHCQGWMSAVVPLYIKTAYHDEPSFANTKVVTSLFSDGLGKPLDKNFKQCVEFREATADLLSEYSDVFDYQTLCKLAIAYSDGIIPIDKDVNPELLDYAKEKNIPILKYNSDTFADDCEDFYNMLAPDEEEVEEE
;
A
#
# COMPACT_ATOMS: atom_id res chain seq x y z
N MET A 1 12.19 -1.65 -69.72
CA MET A 1 11.26 -0.73 -69.04
C MET A 1 10.43 -1.55 -68.08
N SER A 2 10.78 -1.54 -66.79
CA SER A 2 9.98 -2.19 -65.75
C SER A 2 10.04 -1.30 -64.51
N LEU A 3 8.91 -0.66 -64.22
CA LEU A 3 8.67 0.13 -63.01
C LEU A 3 8.29 -0.86 -61.88
N PHE A 4 9.14 -0.98 -60.86
CA PHE A 4 8.76 -1.55 -59.58
C PHE A 4 8.47 -0.39 -58.59
N ALA A 5 7.21 -0.18 -58.34
CA ALA A 5 6.78 0.71 -57.27
C ALA A 5 7.06 0.04 -55.90
N LYS A 6 7.91 0.68 -55.08
CA LYS A 6 8.08 0.33 -53.66
C LYS A 6 6.84 0.80 -52.87
N ILE A 7 6.15 -0.14 -52.32
CA ILE A 7 5.10 0.12 -51.28
C ILE A 7 5.83 0.34 -49.95
N GLU A 8 5.88 1.57 -49.49
CA GLU A 8 6.32 1.90 -48.12
C GLU A 8 5.18 1.59 -47.14
N THR A 9 5.40 0.63 -46.26
CA THR A 9 4.56 0.40 -45.11
C THR A 9 4.78 1.50 -44.08
N PRO A 10 3.71 2.09 -43.50
CA PRO A 10 3.87 3.11 -42.47
C PRO A 10 4.46 2.48 -41.21
N ARG A 11 5.59 3.00 -40.74
CA ARG A 11 6.16 2.70 -39.44
C ARG A 11 5.17 3.14 -38.37
N ALA A 12 4.69 2.18 -37.61
CA ALA A 12 3.96 2.43 -36.37
C ALA A 12 4.86 3.23 -35.42
N VAL A 13 4.43 4.44 -35.09
CA VAL A 13 5.05 5.27 -34.05
C VAL A 13 4.67 4.64 -32.72
N ILE A 14 5.63 3.95 -32.11
CA ILE A 14 5.51 3.51 -30.72
C ILE A 14 5.66 4.77 -29.86
N PRO A 15 4.67 5.12 -29.01
CA PRO A 15 4.86 6.23 -28.09
C PRO A 15 5.98 5.88 -27.13
N ASN A 16 7.01 6.73 -27.09
CA ASN A 16 8.08 6.65 -26.11
C ASN A 16 7.46 6.77 -24.70
N PHE A 17 7.42 5.68 -23.96
CA PHE A 17 7.10 5.70 -22.55
C PHE A 17 8.26 6.35 -21.79
N PHE A 18 7.94 7.43 -21.17
CA PHE A 18 8.72 8.39 -20.42
C PHE A 18 9.66 7.75 -19.40
N CYS A 19 10.97 7.90 -19.63
CA CYS A 19 11.93 8.07 -18.55
C CYS A 19 11.82 9.53 -18.09
N ILE A 20 11.26 9.78 -16.93
CA ILE A 20 11.20 11.12 -16.33
C ILE A 20 12.60 11.48 -15.87
N PHE A 21 13.18 12.51 -16.48
CA PHE A 21 14.46 13.10 -16.10
C PHE A 21 14.29 13.88 -14.81
N ALA A 22 15.07 13.52 -13.79
CA ALA A 22 15.31 14.36 -12.62
C ALA A 22 16.00 15.67 -13.07
N GLY A 23 15.37 16.80 -12.80
CA GLY A 23 16.04 18.09 -12.98
C GLY A 23 15.18 19.29 -13.33
N GLN A 24 14.24 19.66 -12.43
CA GLN A 24 13.82 21.06 -12.32
C GLN A 24 13.50 21.37 -10.86
N LYS A 25 14.25 22.32 -10.25
CA LYS A 25 13.97 22.80 -8.91
C LYS A 25 12.61 23.47 -8.84
N SER A 26 11.80 22.88 -8.08
CA SER A 26 10.50 23.18 -7.51
C SER A 26 10.12 24.67 -7.40
N SER A 27 9.04 25.03 -8.09
CA SER A 27 8.00 25.90 -7.51
C SER A 27 7.50 25.23 -6.21
N LYS A 28 7.16 25.98 -5.18
CA LYS A 28 6.71 25.48 -3.89
C LYS A 28 5.47 24.61 -4.10
N MET A 29 5.65 23.29 -4.15
CA MET A 29 4.55 22.34 -4.41
C MET A 29 3.53 22.40 -3.28
N ALA A 30 2.25 22.22 -3.60
CA ALA A 30 1.19 22.24 -2.62
C ALA A 30 1.33 21.06 -1.64
N LYS A 31 1.05 21.36 -0.37
CA LYS A 31 1.11 20.37 0.71
C LYS A 31 0.05 19.29 0.53
N LYS A 32 0.47 18.05 0.29
CA LYS A 32 -0.43 16.88 0.16
C LYS A 32 -0.60 16.14 1.47
N LYS A 33 -1.68 15.39 1.58
CA LYS A 33 -1.92 14.42 2.65
C LYS A 33 -1.59 13.03 2.11
N ILE A 34 -0.62 12.34 2.73
CA ILE A 34 -0.13 11.05 2.29
C ILE A 34 -0.29 10.03 3.41
N LEU A 35 -0.98 8.94 3.11
CA LEU A 35 -1.22 7.82 4.02
C LEU A 35 -0.24 6.70 3.72
N PHE A 36 0.59 6.34 4.68
CA PHE A 36 1.46 5.17 4.62
C PHE A 36 0.82 3.99 5.35
N ILE A 37 0.62 2.89 4.65
CA ILE A 37 0.09 1.62 5.18
C ILE A 37 1.19 0.58 5.08
N ASN A 38 1.96 0.44 6.17
CA ASN A 38 3.16 -0.35 6.21
C ASN A 38 2.92 -1.69 6.91
N GLN A 39 3.60 -2.73 6.47
CA GLN A 39 3.68 -3.97 7.22
C GLN A 39 4.65 -3.85 8.39
N GLU A 40 5.75 -3.13 8.22
CA GLU A 40 6.85 -3.03 9.17
C GLU A 40 7.39 -1.60 9.24
N ILE A 41 7.72 -1.15 10.48
CA ILE A 41 8.34 0.15 10.72
C ILE A 41 9.38 0.01 11.85
N ALA A 42 10.64 0.39 11.58
CA ALA A 42 11.65 0.54 12.61
C ALA A 42 11.33 1.77 13.51
N PRO A 43 11.59 1.71 14.82
CA PRO A 43 12.27 0.66 15.60
C PRO A 43 11.31 -0.34 16.27
N TYR A 44 10.04 -0.43 15.87
CA TYR A 44 9.05 -1.30 16.52
C TYR A 44 9.27 -2.78 16.19
N VAL A 45 9.86 -3.05 15.04
CA VAL A 45 10.30 -4.38 14.59
C VAL A 45 11.79 -4.34 14.23
N PRO A 46 12.47 -5.49 14.09
CA PRO A 46 13.87 -5.53 13.69
C PRO A 46 14.15 -4.79 12.38
N ASP A 47 15.35 -4.21 12.28
CA ASP A 47 15.78 -3.49 11.09
C ASP A 47 15.93 -4.44 9.90
N ASN A 48 15.25 -4.11 8.82
CA ASN A 48 15.35 -4.71 7.49
C ASN A 48 14.97 -3.64 6.43
N THR A 49 15.06 -3.97 5.15
CA THR A 49 14.75 -3.03 4.07
C THR A 49 13.34 -2.43 4.21
N MET A 50 12.33 -3.25 4.50
CA MET A 50 10.94 -2.81 4.62
C MET A 50 10.72 -1.91 5.84
N SER A 51 11.22 -2.31 7.01
CA SER A 51 11.03 -1.58 8.26
C SER A 51 11.76 -0.23 8.29
N LEU A 52 12.98 -0.19 7.72
CA LEU A 52 13.74 1.06 7.55
C LEU A 52 13.05 1.99 6.57
N MET A 53 12.62 1.48 5.42
CA MET A 53 11.87 2.25 4.43
C MET A 53 10.56 2.80 5.00
N GLY A 54 9.81 2.02 5.77
CA GLY A 54 8.59 2.46 6.44
C GLY A 54 8.79 3.67 7.35
N ARG A 55 9.96 3.75 8.02
CA ARG A 55 10.37 4.92 8.83
C ARG A 55 10.91 6.05 7.96
N ASP A 56 11.92 5.78 7.16
CA ASP A 56 12.76 6.81 6.54
C ASP A 56 12.02 7.54 5.40
N LEU A 57 11.24 6.82 4.59
CA LEU A 57 10.40 7.44 3.58
C LEU A 57 9.32 8.31 4.22
N SER A 58 8.64 7.80 5.26
CA SER A 58 7.61 8.55 5.98
C SER A 58 8.20 9.85 6.57
N GLN A 59 9.39 9.77 7.15
CA GLN A 59 10.10 10.95 7.69
C GLN A 59 10.45 11.94 6.58
N ALA A 60 11.08 11.50 5.51
CA ALA A 60 11.52 12.38 4.42
C ALA A 60 10.34 13.13 3.78
N ILE A 61 9.26 12.42 3.48
CA ILE A 61 8.04 13.03 2.91
C ILE A 61 7.41 14.05 3.89
N GLN A 62 7.47 13.79 5.19
CA GLN A 62 7.01 14.77 6.19
C GLN A 62 7.94 15.99 6.25
N GLU A 63 9.26 15.79 6.19
CA GLU A 63 10.26 16.87 6.20
C GLU A 63 10.16 17.74 4.94
N ASN A 64 9.75 17.19 3.81
CA ASN A 64 9.42 17.93 2.59
C ASN A 64 8.12 18.77 2.71
N GLY A 65 7.45 18.69 3.85
CA GLY A 65 6.32 19.57 4.19
C GLY A 65 4.94 18.94 4.00
N HIS A 66 4.84 17.69 3.57
CA HIS A 66 3.56 16.99 3.45
C HIS A 66 2.99 16.61 4.81
N GLU A 67 1.66 16.49 4.90
CA GLU A 67 1.00 15.95 6.07
C GLU A 67 0.88 14.43 5.92
N ILE A 68 1.45 13.68 6.83
CA ILE A 68 1.43 12.23 6.77
C ILE A 68 0.63 11.60 7.90
N ARG A 69 0.12 10.39 7.65
CA ARG A 69 -0.30 9.43 8.65
C ARG A 69 0.29 8.08 8.30
N THR A 70 0.74 7.37 9.34
CA THR A 70 1.50 6.13 9.15
C THR A 70 0.87 5.04 9.99
N PHE A 71 0.59 3.90 9.39
CA PHE A 71 -0.02 2.74 10.04
C PHE A 71 0.85 1.50 9.93
N MET A 72 0.77 0.62 10.91
CA MET A 72 1.31 -0.74 10.86
C MET A 72 0.47 -1.68 11.74
N PRO A 73 0.54 -3.02 11.52
CA PRO A 73 -0.06 -3.98 12.45
C PRO A 73 0.63 -3.92 13.80
N LYS A 74 -0.12 -4.11 14.86
CA LYS A 74 0.45 -4.27 16.19
C LYS A 74 0.93 -5.72 16.36
N TRP A 75 2.05 -6.05 15.75
CA TRP A 75 2.63 -7.38 15.87
C TRP A 75 2.85 -7.79 17.32
N GLY A 76 2.59 -9.07 17.65
CA GLY A 76 2.65 -9.55 19.02
C GLY A 76 4.03 -9.52 19.66
N ASN A 77 5.09 -9.44 18.85
CA ASN A 77 6.47 -9.26 19.30
C ASN A 77 6.84 -7.80 19.61
N ILE A 78 5.95 -6.82 19.36
CA ILE A 78 6.19 -5.42 19.70
C ILE A 78 6.04 -5.22 21.20
N ASN A 79 7.11 -4.72 21.82
CA ASN A 79 7.08 -4.35 23.25
C ASN A 79 6.41 -3.00 23.43
N GLU A 80 5.16 -3.01 23.85
CA GLU A 80 4.32 -1.82 24.03
C GLU A 80 4.91 -0.81 25.03
N ARG A 81 5.48 -1.30 26.14
CA ARG A 81 6.10 -0.42 27.16
C ARG A 81 7.32 0.29 26.60
N ARG A 82 8.20 -0.45 25.91
CA ARG A 82 9.41 0.13 25.31
C ARG A 82 9.06 1.09 24.16
N GLY A 83 8.08 0.72 23.35
CA GLY A 83 7.58 1.52 22.24
C GLY A 83 6.66 2.67 22.65
N GLN A 84 6.30 2.75 23.96
CA GLN A 84 5.38 3.75 24.48
C GLN A 84 4.04 3.81 23.74
N LEU A 85 3.48 2.63 23.43
CA LEU A 85 2.19 2.54 22.75
C LEU A 85 1.06 2.89 23.73
N HIS A 86 0.16 3.73 23.29
CA HIS A 86 -1.03 4.13 24.06
C HIS A 86 -2.29 3.86 23.24
N GLU A 87 -3.29 3.25 23.86
CA GLU A 87 -4.58 3.05 23.21
C GLU A 87 -5.31 4.38 23.00
N VAL A 88 -5.91 4.54 21.83
CA VAL A 88 -6.78 5.67 21.49
C VAL A 88 -8.23 5.23 21.58
N ILE A 89 -8.80 5.29 22.78
CA ILE A 89 -10.15 4.78 23.09
C ILE A 89 -11.22 5.31 22.12
N ARG A 90 -11.16 6.59 21.74
CA ARG A 90 -12.12 7.19 20.80
C ARG A 90 -12.07 6.58 19.38
N LEU A 91 -10.99 5.93 19.01
CA LEU A 91 -10.81 5.25 17.71
C LEU A 91 -11.07 3.75 17.82
N SER A 92 -10.87 3.17 19.01
CA SER A 92 -11.08 1.75 19.31
C SER A 92 -12.57 1.39 19.44
N GLY A 93 -12.85 0.10 19.58
CA GLY A 93 -14.17 -0.46 19.93
C GLY A 93 -15.12 -0.66 18.74
N MET A 94 -14.70 -0.46 17.51
CA MET A 94 -15.45 -0.84 16.32
C MET A 94 -15.25 -2.34 16.07
N ASN A 95 -16.33 -3.09 15.80
CA ASN A 95 -16.22 -4.47 15.35
C ASN A 95 -16.09 -4.53 13.81
N LEU A 96 -15.12 -5.29 13.34
CA LEU A 96 -14.96 -5.63 11.93
C LEU A 96 -15.39 -7.08 11.74
N ILE A 97 -16.42 -7.29 10.93
CA ILE A 97 -16.87 -8.63 10.58
C ILE A 97 -16.01 -9.13 9.43
N ILE A 98 -15.35 -10.29 9.62
CA ILE A 98 -14.58 -10.99 8.58
C ILE A 98 -15.14 -12.40 8.54
N ASP A 99 -15.58 -12.83 7.36
CA ASP A 99 -16.41 -14.01 7.23
C ASP A 99 -17.63 -13.86 8.18
N ASP A 100 -17.93 -14.81 9.05
CA ASP A 100 -19.03 -14.78 10.01
C ASP A 100 -18.61 -14.38 11.43
N THR A 101 -17.40 -13.81 11.62
CA THR A 101 -16.82 -13.56 12.93
C THR A 101 -16.57 -12.07 13.18
N ASP A 102 -16.97 -11.60 14.39
CA ASP A 102 -16.73 -10.25 14.87
C ASP A 102 -15.32 -10.12 15.48
N HIS A 103 -14.56 -9.12 15.01
CA HIS A 103 -13.23 -8.81 15.52
C HIS A 103 -13.15 -7.38 16.02
N PRO A 104 -13.01 -7.14 17.35
CA PRO A 104 -12.86 -5.80 17.89
C PRO A 104 -11.59 -5.11 17.37
N LEU A 105 -11.77 -3.91 16.84
CA LEU A 105 -10.67 -3.06 16.39
C LEU A 105 -10.14 -2.24 17.56
N ILE A 106 -8.87 -2.42 17.88
CA ILE A 106 -8.13 -1.64 18.87
C ILE A 106 -7.09 -0.79 18.14
N ILE A 107 -7.05 0.49 18.46
CA ILE A 107 -6.09 1.44 17.88
C ILE A 107 -5.13 1.92 18.94
N LYS A 108 -3.85 1.67 18.73
CA LYS A 108 -2.78 2.23 19.57
C LYS A 108 -1.95 3.23 18.77
N VAL A 109 -1.31 4.16 19.46
CA VAL A 109 -0.41 5.12 18.83
C VAL A 109 0.89 5.20 19.62
N ALA A 110 1.96 5.47 18.89
CA ALA A 110 3.24 5.88 19.44
C ALA A 110 3.94 6.83 18.47
N SER A 111 4.99 7.50 18.95
CA SER A 111 5.80 8.38 18.12
C SER A 111 7.22 7.85 18.03
N ILE A 112 7.85 8.00 16.87
CA ILE A 112 9.28 7.79 16.68
C ILE A 112 9.96 9.14 16.93
N PRO A 113 10.60 9.36 18.10
CA PRO A 113 11.06 10.70 18.46
C PRO A 113 12.12 11.26 17.50
N THR A 114 13.01 10.40 17.01
CA THR A 114 14.08 10.76 16.07
C THR A 114 13.55 11.20 14.71
N ALA A 115 12.50 10.54 14.23
CA ALA A 115 11.86 10.82 12.95
C ALA A 115 10.69 11.80 13.06
N LYS A 116 10.21 12.11 14.28
CA LYS A 116 9.01 12.92 14.56
C LYS A 116 7.75 12.40 13.87
N VAL A 117 7.72 11.10 13.56
CA VAL A 117 6.61 10.41 12.90
C VAL A 117 5.71 9.76 13.92
N GLN A 118 4.39 9.98 13.83
CA GLN A 118 3.39 9.29 14.63
C GLN A 118 2.92 8.04 13.90
N VAL A 119 2.96 6.90 14.59
CA VAL A 119 2.53 5.60 14.05
C VAL A 119 1.25 5.15 14.74
N TYR A 120 0.25 4.80 13.95
CA TYR A 120 -0.99 4.15 14.39
C TYR A 120 -0.85 2.64 14.23
N PHE A 121 -1.18 1.90 15.27
CA PHE A 121 -1.14 0.44 15.29
C PHE A 121 -2.55 -0.11 15.23
N ILE A 122 -2.79 -0.99 14.28
CA ILE A 122 -4.01 -1.78 14.18
C ILE A 122 -3.82 -3.04 15.02
N ASP A 123 -4.64 -3.20 16.06
CA ASP A 123 -4.52 -4.29 17.02
C ASP A 123 -5.84 -5.05 17.17
N ASN A 124 -5.72 -6.32 17.48
CA ASN A 124 -6.80 -7.24 17.82
C ASN A 124 -6.21 -8.44 18.55
N ASP A 125 -6.89 -8.91 19.59
CA ASP A 125 -6.36 -9.99 20.42
C ASP A 125 -6.25 -11.32 19.67
N ASP A 126 -7.16 -11.63 18.76
CA ASP A 126 -7.17 -12.89 18.02
C ASP A 126 -6.04 -12.94 16.98
N TYR A 127 -5.83 -11.82 16.26
CA TYR A 127 -4.91 -11.77 15.13
C TYR A 127 -3.48 -11.40 15.50
N PHE A 128 -3.26 -10.59 16.55
CA PHE A 128 -1.93 -10.04 16.83
C PHE A 128 -1.39 -10.34 18.23
N ASN A 129 -2.26 -10.56 19.23
CA ASN A 129 -1.78 -10.76 20.59
C ASN A 129 -0.99 -12.09 20.72
N LYS A 130 0.20 -12.01 21.35
CA LYS A 130 1.08 -13.17 21.59
C LYS A 130 1.45 -13.97 20.33
N ARG A 131 1.39 -13.36 19.17
CA ARG A 131 1.76 -14.00 17.89
C ARG A 131 2.94 -13.26 17.25
N GLN A 132 3.75 -13.99 16.52
CA GLN A 132 4.81 -13.39 15.69
C GLN A 132 4.20 -12.63 14.50
N MET A 133 5.01 -12.06 13.63
CA MET A 133 4.52 -11.31 12.47
C MET A 133 3.73 -12.22 11.51
N GLY A 134 4.27 -12.62 10.38
CA GLY A 134 3.59 -13.49 9.42
C GLY A 134 3.81 -14.98 9.63
N LYS A 135 4.81 -15.35 10.47
CA LYS A 135 5.24 -16.74 10.70
C LYS A 135 5.28 -17.05 12.19
N ASP A 136 5.05 -18.30 12.54
CA ASP A 136 5.20 -18.79 13.91
C ASP A 136 6.70 -18.95 14.30
N GLU A 137 6.95 -19.41 15.53
CA GLU A 137 8.31 -19.62 16.05
C GLU A 137 9.08 -20.68 15.26
N SER A 138 8.39 -21.55 14.53
CA SER A 138 8.99 -22.58 13.66
C SER A 138 9.28 -22.05 12.24
N GLY A 139 8.95 -20.79 11.96
CA GLY A 139 9.09 -20.17 10.64
C GLY A 139 7.99 -20.55 9.63
N VAL A 140 6.87 -21.12 10.11
CA VAL A 140 5.74 -21.51 9.29
C VAL A 140 4.72 -20.38 9.26
N ASP A 141 4.27 -20.02 8.04
CA ASP A 141 3.23 -18.99 7.88
C ASP A 141 1.95 -19.40 8.61
N TYR A 142 1.33 -18.42 9.27
CA TYR A 142 0.03 -18.63 9.90
C TYR A 142 -1.05 -18.85 8.84
N SER A 143 -1.96 -19.80 9.10
CA SER A 143 -3.04 -20.14 8.17
C SER A 143 -4.03 -19.00 7.96
N ASP A 144 -4.21 -18.12 8.94
CA ASP A 144 -5.12 -16.97 8.92
C ASP A 144 -4.47 -15.66 8.46
N ASN A 145 -3.30 -15.71 7.82
CA ASN A 145 -2.63 -14.50 7.32
C ASN A 145 -3.51 -13.71 6.33
N GLY A 146 -4.39 -14.37 5.58
CA GLY A 146 -5.36 -13.71 4.70
C GLY A 146 -6.34 -12.83 5.49
N GLU A 147 -6.97 -13.39 6.53
CA GLU A 147 -7.89 -12.66 7.40
C GLU A 147 -7.18 -11.52 8.13
N ARG A 148 -5.96 -11.75 8.60
CA ARG A 148 -5.12 -10.72 9.24
C ARG A 148 -4.86 -9.54 8.32
N ALA A 149 -4.56 -9.79 7.04
CA ALA A 149 -4.37 -8.74 6.04
C ALA A 149 -5.68 -7.98 5.76
N ILE A 150 -6.80 -8.68 5.67
CA ILE A 150 -8.14 -8.08 5.52
C ILE A 150 -8.48 -7.21 6.72
N PHE A 151 -8.29 -7.73 7.93
CA PHE A 151 -8.54 -6.99 9.16
C PHE A 151 -7.67 -5.72 9.23
N TYR A 152 -6.38 -5.84 8.91
CA TYR A 152 -5.47 -4.71 8.89
C TYR A 152 -5.92 -3.65 7.89
N ALA A 153 -6.19 -4.03 6.65
CA ALA A 153 -6.63 -3.11 5.60
C ALA A 153 -7.92 -2.37 6.01
N ARG A 154 -8.95 -3.10 6.42
CA ARG A 154 -10.24 -2.51 6.85
C ARG A 154 -10.07 -1.66 8.10
N GLY A 155 -9.27 -2.10 9.06
CA GLY A 155 -8.98 -1.37 10.29
C GLY A 155 -8.33 0.00 10.02
N VAL A 156 -7.38 0.06 9.08
CA VAL A 156 -6.79 1.33 8.64
C VAL A 156 -7.83 2.24 8.00
N LEU A 157 -8.59 1.72 7.02
CA LEU A 157 -9.55 2.52 6.27
C LEU A 157 -10.67 3.07 7.16
N GLU A 158 -11.24 2.25 8.04
CA GLU A 158 -12.26 2.70 9.00
C GLU A 158 -11.69 3.72 10.01
N THR A 159 -10.42 3.57 10.40
CA THR A 159 -9.77 4.55 11.28
C THR A 159 -9.59 5.89 10.59
N VAL A 160 -9.15 5.90 9.34
CA VAL A 160 -8.97 7.13 8.52
C VAL A 160 -10.30 7.84 8.32
N LYS A 161 -11.39 7.10 8.03
CA LYS A 161 -12.76 7.66 8.00
C LYS A 161 -13.14 8.32 9.31
N LYS A 162 -12.95 7.62 10.43
CA LYS A 162 -13.28 8.14 11.77
C LYS A 162 -12.47 9.38 12.12
N LEU A 163 -11.25 9.49 11.61
CA LEU A 163 -10.40 10.68 11.71
C LEU A 163 -10.86 11.82 10.80
N ARG A 164 -11.76 11.59 9.85
CA ARG A 164 -12.18 12.54 8.81
C ARG A 164 -10.99 13.16 8.08
N TRP A 165 -10.02 12.32 7.77
CA TRP A 165 -8.79 12.73 7.12
C TRP A 165 -8.76 12.18 5.71
N VAL A 166 -8.57 13.04 4.72
CA VAL A 166 -8.70 12.73 3.29
C VAL A 166 -7.32 12.67 2.67
N PRO A 167 -6.71 11.49 2.46
CA PRO A 167 -5.43 11.37 1.78
C PRO A 167 -5.59 11.65 0.28
N LYS A 168 -4.62 12.35 -0.32
CA LYS A 168 -4.48 12.45 -1.78
C LYS A 168 -3.79 11.20 -2.33
N VAL A 169 -2.87 10.62 -1.55
CA VAL A 169 -2.14 9.39 -1.91
C VAL A 169 -2.14 8.41 -0.73
N ILE A 170 -2.35 7.14 -1.03
CA ILE A 170 -2.11 6.02 -0.12
C ILE A 170 -0.92 5.24 -0.67
N HIS A 171 0.09 5.02 0.15
CA HIS A 171 1.24 4.17 -0.19
C HIS A 171 1.22 2.89 0.65
N CYS A 172 1.04 1.77 0.00
CA CYS A 172 0.97 0.43 0.58
C CYS A 172 2.32 -0.27 0.51
N GLN A 173 2.77 -0.86 1.63
CA GLN A 173 4.06 -1.56 1.72
C GLN A 173 3.90 -2.92 2.38
N GLY A 174 4.34 -3.96 1.67
CA GLY A 174 4.28 -5.35 2.14
C GLY A 174 2.93 -6.02 1.91
N TRP A 175 2.92 -7.35 2.04
CA TRP A 175 1.75 -8.19 1.73
C TRP A 175 0.55 -7.93 2.65
N MET A 176 0.76 -7.48 3.89
CA MET A 176 -0.32 -7.11 4.81
C MET A 176 -1.21 -5.98 4.27
N SER A 177 -0.67 -5.11 3.43
CA SER A 177 -1.42 -4.00 2.82
C SER A 177 -1.95 -4.32 1.42
N ALA A 178 -1.69 -5.51 0.88
CA ALA A 178 -1.94 -5.84 -0.52
C ALA A 178 -3.44 -5.85 -0.93
N VAL A 179 -4.37 -6.00 0.03
CA VAL A 179 -5.82 -5.92 -0.24
C VAL A 179 -6.38 -4.49 -0.16
N VAL A 180 -5.59 -3.52 0.32
CA VAL A 180 -6.02 -2.11 0.43
C VAL A 180 -6.41 -1.52 -0.93
N PRO A 181 -5.61 -1.68 -2.02
CA PRO A 181 -5.97 -1.15 -3.33
C PRO A 181 -7.35 -1.63 -3.80
N LEU A 182 -7.64 -2.94 -3.67
CA LEU A 182 -8.95 -3.50 -4.00
C LEU A 182 -10.06 -2.77 -3.24
N TYR A 183 -9.95 -2.66 -1.92
CA TYR A 183 -10.98 -2.02 -1.11
C TYR A 183 -11.18 -0.54 -1.46
N ILE A 184 -10.12 0.21 -1.72
CA ILE A 184 -10.23 1.62 -2.12
C ILE A 184 -10.99 1.77 -3.43
N LYS A 185 -10.75 0.87 -4.41
CA LYS A 185 -11.38 0.96 -5.74
C LYS A 185 -12.76 0.31 -5.81
N THR A 186 -13.18 -0.41 -4.76
CA THR A 186 -14.47 -1.09 -4.69
C THR A 186 -15.25 -0.65 -3.46
N ALA A 187 -15.13 -1.32 -2.32
CA ALA A 187 -15.92 -1.13 -1.10
C ALA A 187 -15.90 0.30 -0.51
N TYR A 188 -14.91 1.11 -0.84
CA TYR A 188 -14.76 2.49 -0.37
C TYR A 188 -14.73 3.51 -1.53
N HIS A 189 -15.12 3.11 -2.74
CA HIS A 189 -15.02 3.98 -3.93
C HIS A 189 -15.91 5.23 -3.83
N ASP A 190 -17.05 5.13 -3.17
CA ASP A 190 -18.02 6.19 -2.93
C ASP A 190 -17.79 6.94 -1.60
N GLU A 191 -16.82 6.49 -0.79
CA GLU A 191 -16.52 7.12 0.49
C GLU A 191 -15.80 8.45 0.28
N PRO A 192 -16.36 9.58 0.78
CA PRO A 192 -15.78 10.91 0.56
C PRO A 192 -14.31 11.03 1.00
N SER A 193 -13.88 10.23 1.96
CA SER A 193 -12.48 10.20 2.41
C SER A 193 -11.52 9.65 1.37
N PHE A 194 -12.00 8.85 0.39
CA PHE A 194 -11.16 8.10 -0.54
C PHE A 194 -11.50 8.29 -2.02
N ALA A 195 -12.61 8.94 -2.35
CA ALA A 195 -13.14 9.05 -3.72
C ALA A 195 -12.10 9.52 -4.76
N ASN A 196 -11.17 10.42 -4.38
CA ASN A 196 -10.14 10.95 -5.26
C ASN A 196 -8.72 10.50 -4.88
N THR A 197 -8.60 9.46 -4.05
CA THR A 197 -7.32 8.98 -3.56
C THR A 197 -6.62 8.12 -4.61
N LYS A 198 -5.33 8.37 -4.82
CA LYS A 198 -4.44 7.52 -5.60
C LYS A 198 -3.74 6.49 -4.72
N VAL A 199 -3.57 5.28 -5.24
CA VAL A 199 -2.94 4.19 -4.50
C VAL A 199 -1.64 3.78 -5.18
N VAL A 200 -0.55 3.78 -4.40
CA VAL A 200 0.77 3.31 -4.81
C VAL A 200 1.11 2.06 -4.00
N THR A 201 1.62 1.03 -4.66
CA THR A 201 2.03 -0.21 -3.99
C THR A 201 3.51 -0.48 -4.20
N SER A 202 4.27 -0.60 -3.11
CA SER A 202 5.65 -1.09 -3.12
C SER A 202 5.66 -2.62 -3.14
N LEU A 203 6.38 -3.17 -4.11
CA LEU A 203 6.57 -4.62 -4.28
C LEU A 203 7.94 -5.03 -3.73
N PHE A 204 7.93 -6.08 -2.94
CA PHE A 204 9.11 -6.71 -2.36
C PHE A 204 9.30 -8.11 -2.94
N SER A 205 10.53 -8.61 -2.94
CA SER A 205 10.83 -10.00 -3.36
C SER A 205 10.45 -11.02 -2.29
N ASP A 206 10.47 -10.63 -1.00
CA ASP A 206 10.10 -11.47 0.14
C ASP A 206 8.64 -11.22 0.57
N GLY A 207 7.94 -12.32 0.82
CA GLY A 207 6.53 -12.28 1.20
C GLY A 207 6.08 -13.56 1.89
N LEU A 208 4.92 -14.06 1.48
CA LEU A 208 4.34 -15.30 2.01
C LEU A 208 5.11 -16.52 1.51
N GLY A 209 5.47 -17.42 2.41
CA GLY A 209 6.10 -18.71 2.09
C GLY A 209 5.08 -19.79 1.72
N LYS A 210 3.79 -19.59 2.06
CA LYS A 210 2.68 -20.46 1.72
C LYS A 210 1.52 -19.65 1.16
N PRO A 211 0.65 -20.26 0.32
CA PRO A 211 -0.59 -19.64 -0.10
C PRO A 211 -1.48 -19.28 1.12
N LEU A 212 -2.30 -18.26 0.95
CA LEU A 212 -3.33 -17.89 1.90
C LEU A 212 -4.39 -19.00 2.00
N ASP A 213 -5.20 -18.95 3.04
CA ASP A 213 -6.26 -19.92 3.25
C ASP A 213 -7.21 -19.99 2.04
N LYS A 214 -7.74 -21.17 1.77
CA LYS A 214 -8.66 -21.41 0.65
C LYS A 214 -9.93 -20.56 0.71
N ASN A 215 -10.32 -20.09 1.92
CA ASN A 215 -11.49 -19.23 2.09
C ASN A 215 -11.15 -17.75 1.90
N PHE A 216 -9.89 -17.40 1.57
CA PHE A 216 -9.46 -16.01 1.45
C PHE A 216 -10.37 -15.18 0.52
N LYS A 217 -10.77 -15.74 -0.63
CA LYS A 217 -11.67 -15.05 -1.57
C LYS A 217 -13.03 -14.71 -0.93
N GLN A 218 -13.55 -15.58 -0.09
CA GLN A 218 -14.80 -15.34 0.66
C GLN A 218 -14.58 -14.32 1.77
N CYS A 219 -13.48 -14.43 2.53
CA CYS A 219 -13.17 -13.51 3.62
C CYS A 219 -12.94 -12.06 3.15
N VAL A 220 -12.52 -11.86 1.89
CA VAL A 220 -12.35 -10.54 1.27
C VAL A 220 -13.68 -9.81 1.08
N GLU A 221 -14.80 -10.54 1.00
CA GLU A 221 -16.11 -9.95 0.70
C GLU A 221 -16.50 -8.87 1.71
N PHE A 222 -16.72 -7.69 1.19
CA PHE A 222 -17.20 -6.54 1.93
C PHE A 222 -17.77 -5.49 0.97
N ARG A 223 -19.05 -5.18 1.08
CA ARG A 223 -19.76 -4.26 0.18
C ARG A 223 -19.53 -4.66 -1.28
N GLU A 224 -19.04 -3.74 -2.11
CA GLU A 224 -18.76 -3.95 -3.54
C GLU A 224 -17.50 -4.77 -3.83
N ALA A 225 -16.67 -5.06 -2.82
CA ALA A 225 -15.60 -6.03 -2.93
C ALA A 225 -16.19 -7.44 -2.79
N THR A 226 -16.58 -8.05 -3.90
CA THR A 226 -17.21 -9.38 -3.95
C THR A 226 -16.23 -10.45 -4.40
N ALA A 227 -16.50 -11.72 -4.06
CA ALA A 227 -15.68 -12.85 -4.50
C ALA A 227 -15.62 -12.97 -6.02
N ASP A 228 -16.65 -12.51 -6.74
CA ASP A 228 -16.68 -12.52 -8.20
C ASP A 228 -15.54 -11.71 -8.83
N LEU A 229 -15.12 -10.60 -8.19
CA LEU A 229 -13.98 -9.82 -8.63
C LEU A 229 -12.65 -10.59 -8.56
N LEU A 230 -12.63 -11.65 -7.77
CA LEU A 230 -11.46 -12.53 -7.61
C LEU A 230 -11.55 -13.79 -8.47
N SER A 231 -12.60 -13.96 -9.27
CA SER A 231 -12.82 -15.16 -10.06
C SER A 231 -11.78 -15.38 -11.16
N GLU A 232 -11.15 -14.28 -11.65
CA GLU A 232 -10.06 -14.37 -12.64
C GLU A 232 -8.73 -14.87 -12.05
N TYR A 233 -8.60 -14.85 -10.71
CA TYR A 233 -7.39 -15.30 -10.02
C TYR A 233 -7.49 -16.77 -9.63
N SER A 234 -6.33 -17.43 -9.50
CA SER A 234 -6.24 -18.82 -9.01
C SER A 234 -6.95 -18.99 -7.66
N ASP A 235 -7.50 -20.17 -7.38
CA ASP A 235 -8.00 -20.51 -6.04
C ASP A 235 -6.86 -20.70 -5.02
N VAL A 236 -5.65 -20.94 -5.52
CA VAL A 236 -4.43 -20.94 -4.72
C VAL A 236 -3.90 -19.50 -4.69
N PHE A 237 -4.20 -18.77 -3.63
CA PHE A 237 -3.79 -17.37 -3.46
C PHE A 237 -2.40 -17.31 -2.84
N ASP A 238 -1.38 -17.51 -3.66
CA ASP A 238 0.02 -17.36 -3.27
C ASP A 238 0.45 -15.88 -3.24
N TYR A 239 1.69 -15.63 -2.86
CA TYR A 239 2.22 -14.27 -2.79
C TYR A 239 2.17 -13.55 -4.14
N GLN A 240 2.44 -14.26 -5.23
CA GLN A 240 2.40 -13.69 -6.58
C GLN A 240 1.00 -13.28 -7.00
N THR A 241 0.02 -14.13 -6.73
CA THR A 241 -1.40 -13.86 -6.99
C THR A 241 -1.88 -12.66 -6.17
N LEU A 242 -1.46 -12.57 -4.90
CA LEU A 242 -1.76 -11.44 -4.03
C LEU A 242 -1.14 -10.13 -4.55
N CYS A 243 0.10 -10.17 -5.03
CA CYS A 243 0.73 -9.02 -5.67
C CYS A 243 0.02 -8.61 -6.98
N LYS A 244 -0.40 -9.55 -7.81
CA LYS A 244 -1.19 -9.24 -9.03
C LYS A 244 -2.51 -8.56 -8.66
N LEU A 245 -3.19 -9.00 -7.61
CA LEU A 245 -4.39 -8.34 -7.10
C LEU A 245 -4.08 -6.89 -6.69
N ALA A 246 -3.03 -6.67 -5.89
CA ALA A 246 -2.64 -5.33 -5.46
C ALA A 246 -2.30 -4.43 -6.64
N ILE A 247 -1.55 -4.94 -7.63
CA ILE A 247 -1.19 -4.22 -8.86
C ILE A 247 -2.45 -3.80 -9.63
N ALA A 248 -3.39 -4.72 -9.85
CA ALA A 248 -4.58 -4.47 -10.67
C ALA A 248 -5.44 -3.31 -10.18
N TYR A 249 -5.41 -3.03 -8.88
CA TYR A 249 -6.19 -1.95 -8.25
C TYR A 249 -5.32 -0.77 -7.80
N SER A 250 -4.03 -0.74 -8.13
CA SER A 250 -3.13 0.39 -7.85
C SER A 250 -3.09 1.40 -9.00
N ASP A 251 -2.84 2.66 -8.67
CA ASP A 251 -2.57 3.73 -9.65
C ASP A 251 -1.08 3.81 -10.02
N GLY A 252 -0.20 3.18 -9.26
CA GLY A 252 1.23 3.08 -9.52
C GLY A 252 1.91 2.02 -8.67
N ILE A 253 3.04 1.52 -9.10
CA ILE A 253 3.83 0.53 -8.36
C ILE A 253 5.30 0.91 -8.28
N ILE A 254 5.97 0.41 -7.24
CA ILE A 254 7.40 0.63 -7.00
C ILE A 254 8.03 -0.72 -6.64
N PRO A 255 8.77 -1.38 -7.56
CA PRO A 255 9.58 -2.54 -7.21
C PRO A 255 10.78 -2.09 -6.37
N ILE A 256 10.87 -2.56 -5.13
CA ILE A 256 11.91 -2.16 -4.18
C ILE A 256 13.17 -3.01 -4.35
N ASP A 257 12.98 -4.30 -4.47
CA ASP A 257 14.09 -5.24 -4.62
C ASP A 257 14.36 -5.55 -6.09
N LYS A 258 15.62 -5.85 -6.40
CA LYS A 258 16.02 -6.30 -7.75
C LYS A 258 15.43 -7.67 -8.11
N ASP A 259 15.08 -8.45 -7.09
CA ASP A 259 14.60 -9.83 -7.21
C ASP A 259 13.05 -9.92 -7.20
N VAL A 260 12.36 -8.77 -7.30
CA VAL A 260 10.91 -8.77 -7.56
C VAL A 260 10.64 -9.53 -8.86
N ASN A 261 9.71 -10.47 -8.81
CA ASN A 261 9.42 -11.34 -9.95
C ASN A 261 9.08 -10.52 -11.22
N PRO A 262 9.82 -10.69 -12.32
CA PRO A 262 9.60 -9.95 -13.57
C PRO A 262 8.18 -10.06 -14.12
N GLU A 263 7.48 -11.19 -13.90
CA GLU A 263 6.10 -11.38 -14.33
C GLU A 263 5.13 -10.36 -13.70
N LEU A 264 5.42 -9.87 -12.48
CA LEU A 264 4.62 -8.83 -11.84
C LEU A 264 4.79 -7.48 -12.55
N LEU A 265 6.02 -7.19 -13.00
CA LEU A 265 6.31 -5.95 -13.73
C LEU A 265 5.70 -5.99 -15.13
N ASP A 266 5.71 -7.15 -15.79
CA ASP A 266 5.07 -7.32 -17.08
C ASP A 266 3.55 -7.24 -16.96
N TYR A 267 2.96 -7.83 -15.92
CA TYR A 267 1.53 -7.68 -15.62
C TYR A 267 1.14 -6.21 -15.39
N ALA A 268 1.97 -5.43 -14.68
CA ALA A 268 1.71 -4.00 -14.47
C ALA A 268 1.77 -3.22 -15.80
N LYS A 269 2.71 -3.55 -16.69
CA LYS A 269 2.80 -2.94 -18.03
C LYS A 269 1.58 -3.29 -18.89
N GLU A 270 1.12 -4.54 -18.87
CA GLU A 270 -0.11 -4.98 -19.55
C GLU A 270 -1.34 -4.21 -19.08
N LYS A 271 -1.43 -3.93 -17.79
CA LYS A 271 -2.49 -3.10 -17.19
C LYS A 271 -2.28 -1.60 -17.35
N ASN A 272 -1.19 -1.16 -18.02
CA ASN A 272 -0.79 0.25 -18.19
C ASN A 272 -0.61 1.01 -16.86
N ILE A 273 -0.14 0.34 -15.83
CA ILE A 273 0.11 0.94 -14.52
C ILE A 273 1.53 1.52 -14.49
N PRO A 274 1.69 2.80 -14.13
CA PRO A 274 3.00 3.43 -13.99
C PRO A 274 3.91 2.71 -13.00
N ILE A 275 5.18 2.58 -13.36
CA ILE A 275 6.21 1.92 -12.56
C ILE A 275 7.31 2.94 -12.24
N LEU A 276 7.50 3.25 -10.95
CA LEU A 276 8.65 4.02 -10.50
C LEU A 276 9.83 3.09 -10.28
N LYS A 277 10.97 3.39 -10.92
CA LYS A 277 12.20 2.64 -10.70
C LYS A 277 12.82 3.05 -9.36
N TYR A 278 13.05 2.07 -8.49
CA TYR A 278 13.72 2.29 -7.20
C TYR A 278 15.18 2.74 -7.39
N ASN A 279 15.55 3.82 -6.69
CA ASN A 279 16.91 4.30 -6.56
C ASN A 279 17.12 4.72 -5.08
N SER A 280 18.02 4.04 -4.37
CA SER A 280 18.25 4.28 -2.94
C SER A 280 18.67 5.72 -2.61
N ASP A 281 19.38 6.38 -3.51
CA ASP A 281 19.99 7.70 -3.25
C ASP A 281 18.99 8.85 -3.40
N THR A 282 17.94 8.66 -4.20
CA THR A 282 16.94 9.68 -4.53
C THR A 282 15.51 9.23 -4.20
N PHE A 283 15.35 8.11 -3.49
CA PHE A 283 14.08 7.42 -3.35
C PHE A 283 12.94 8.30 -2.80
N ALA A 284 13.21 9.14 -1.82
CA ALA A 284 12.18 10.01 -1.24
C ALA A 284 11.73 11.08 -2.25
N ASP A 285 12.66 11.69 -2.95
CA ASP A 285 12.38 12.71 -3.96
C ASP A 285 11.65 12.08 -5.16
N ASP A 286 12.12 10.91 -5.62
CA ASP A 286 11.49 10.16 -6.71
C ASP A 286 10.05 9.75 -6.36
N CYS A 287 9.80 9.34 -5.10
CA CYS A 287 8.46 9.05 -4.61
C CYS A 287 7.57 10.30 -4.58
N GLU A 288 8.08 11.43 -4.14
CA GLU A 288 7.34 12.69 -4.12
C GLU A 288 6.93 13.12 -5.53
N ASP A 289 7.87 13.07 -6.47
CA ASP A 289 7.59 13.34 -7.89
C ASP A 289 6.56 12.37 -8.46
N PHE A 290 6.65 11.10 -8.10
CA PHE A 290 5.69 10.07 -8.51
C PHE A 290 4.30 10.33 -7.95
N TYR A 291 4.18 10.70 -6.67
CA TYR A 291 2.90 11.08 -6.07
C TYR A 291 2.31 12.32 -6.75
N ASN A 292 3.14 13.29 -7.10
CA ASN A 292 2.70 14.51 -7.79
C ASN A 292 2.21 14.22 -9.21
N MET A 293 2.88 13.30 -9.91
CA MET A 293 2.45 12.84 -11.23
C MET A 293 1.08 12.13 -11.16
N LEU A 294 0.87 11.25 -10.15
CA LEU A 294 -0.36 10.48 -10.01
C LEU A 294 -1.53 11.31 -9.49
N ALA A 295 -1.26 12.26 -8.62
CA ALA A 295 -2.23 13.13 -7.98
C ALA A 295 -1.78 14.60 -8.11
N PRO A 296 -1.87 15.19 -9.32
CA PRO A 296 -1.50 16.58 -9.54
C PRO A 296 -2.37 17.51 -8.68
N ASP A 297 -1.84 18.69 -8.38
CA ASP A 297 -2.60 19.73 -7.72
C ASP A 297 -3.69 20.20 -8.69
N GLU A 298 -4.91 20.42 -8.17
CA GLU A 298 -5.96 21.03 -8.95
C GLU A 298 -5.49 22.46 -9.30
N GLU A 299 -5.43 22.78 -10.60
CA GLU A 299 -5.19 24.16 -11.03
C GLU A 299 -6.31 25.02 -10.39
N GLU A 300 -5.93 26.03 -9.59
CA GLU A 300 -6.86 27.03 -9.15
C GLU A 300 -7.43 27.68 -10.43
N VAL A 301 -8.66 27.32 -10.78
CA VAL A 301 -9.40 28.04 -11.81
C VAL A 301 -9.69 29.40 -11.20
N GLU A 302 -8.88 30.40 -11.53
CA GLU A 302 -9.24 31.79 -11.27
C GLU A 302 -10.54 32.03 -12.02
N GLU A 303 -11.66 32.10 -11.28
CA GLU A 303 -12.92 32.59 -11.79
C GLU A 303 -12.70 34.08 -12.12
N GLU A 304 -12.61 34.39 -13.44
CA GLU A 304 -12.69 35.75 -13.96
C GLU A 304 -14.12 36.33 -13.83
#